data_0798b9fab3d00e776b9ec6af40ba855f
#
_entry.id   0798b9fab3d00e776b9ec6af40ba855f
#
_cell.length_a   1.000
_cell.length_b   1.000
_cell.length_c   1.000
_cell.angle_alpha   90.00
_cell.angle_beta   90.00
_cell.angle_gamma   90.00
#
_symmetry.space_group_name_H-M   'P 1'
#
loop_
_entity.id
_entity.type
_entity.pdbx_description
1 polymer ?
#
loop_
_entity_poly.entity_id
_entity_poly.type
_entity_poly.pdbx_seq_one_letter_code
_entity_poly.pdbx_strand_id
1 'polypeptide(L)'
;MAKKPKAVVLGVGAERGVGAGLSRRFAKEGHHVLVAGRTAAKIEKVVETVRVAGGSATAIVTDGTKEADVIALFDRAMADDAEGTPADLLVFNMGNNQAVDFREMTAQHFEDSWRVGCFAGFLFAREAARRLAPLGRGTVIFTGASGSLRGRPRFAAFNATKGGLRLMVQSMAREFGPQGLHVAHVIIDGGIEGERLLSRMPDRKDKAGPDGLLGIEAIVENYWHIHRQPRSAWTHELDIRPYKETF
;
A
#
# COMPACT_ATOMS: atom_id res chain seq x y z
N MET A 1 11.50 13.90 24.77
CA MET A 1 10.91 14.10 23.43
C MET A 1 9.52 13.49 23.42
N ALA A 2 8.54 14.11 22.73
CA ALA A 2 7.23 13.50 22.55
C ALA A 2 7.36 12.19 21.76
N LYS A 3 6.58 11.16 22.14
CA LYS A 3 6.53 9.91 21.38
C LYS A 3 6.04 10.15 19.97
N LYS A 4 6.63 9.47 18.98
CA LYS A 4 6.22 9.53 17.58
C LYS A 4 4.96 8.69 17.36
N PRO A 5 4.02 9.09 16.49
CA PRO A 5 2.96 8.19 16.06
C PRO A 5 3.56 7.05 15.22
N LYS A 6 2.93 5.88 15.23
CA LYS A 6 3.32 4.78 14.34
C LYS A 6 2.62 4.91 12.99
N ALA A 7 3.29 4.42 11.93
CA ALA A 7 2.72 4.17 10.63
C ALA A 7 2.93 2.71 10.22
N VAL A 8 1.99 2.10 9.52
CA VAL A 8 2.11 0.74 8.97
C VAL A 8 2.17 0.78 7.47
N VAL A 9 3.16 0.09 6.87
CA VAL A 9 3.20 -0.16 5.44
C VAL A 9 3.26 -1.68 5.22
N LEU A 10 2.12 -2.28 4.84
CA LEU A 10 2.04 -3.70 4.50
C LEU A 10 2.21 -3.92 3.00
N GLY A 11 3.11 -4.83 2.63
CA GLY A 11 3.46 -5.12 1.24
C GLY A 11 4.77 -4.47 0.80
N VAL A 12 5.69 -4.33 1.75
CA VAL A 12 7.05 -3.88 1.47
C VAL A 12 7.87 -5.04 0.91
N GLY A 13 8.58 -4.78 -0.18
CA GLY A 13 9.42 -5.76 -0.87
C GLY A 13 10.77 -5.16 -1.26
N ALA A 14 10.94 -4.86 -2.54
CA ALA A 14 12.21 -4.31 -3.05
C ALA A 14 12.51 -2.91 -2.47
N GLU A 15 13.80 -2.60 -2.30
CA GLU A 15 14.28 -1.31 -1.79
C GLU A 15 13.89 -0.14 -2.72
N ARG A 16 13.93 -0.36 -4.05
CA ARG A 16 13.39 0.56 -5.06
C ARG A 16 11.96 0.17 -5.43
N GLY A 17 11.06 0.19 -4.44
CA GLY A 17 9.64 -0.08 -4.59
C GLY A 17 8.78 0.92 -3.83
N VAL A 18 7.49 1.01 -4.17
CA VAL A 18 6.54 1.95 -3.54
C VAL A 18 6.50 1.77 -2.03
N GLY A 19 6.41 0.52 -1.53
CA GLY A 19 6.36 0.27 -0.08
C GLY A 19 7.60 0.78 0.66
N ALA A 20 8.79 0.63 0.07
CA ALA A 20 10.02 1.18 0.64
C ALA A 20 10.05 2.71 0.58
N GLY A 21 9.60 3.32 -0.52
CA GLY A 21 9.45 4.76 -0.64
C GLY A 21 8.50 5.35 0.41
N LEU A 22 7.33 4.72 0.61
CA LEU A 22 6.37 5.09 1.66
C LEU A 22 7.00 5.02 3.05
N SER A 23 7.74 3.94 3.33
CA SER A 23 8.41 3.77 4.63
C SER A 23 9.43 4.88 4.91
N ARG A 24 10.27 5.21 3.92
CA ARG A 24 11.22 6.34 4.02
C ARG A 24 10.51 7.67 4.20
N ARG A 25 9.44 7.92 3.42
CA ARG A 25 8.70 9.17 3.50
C ARG A 25 8.06 9.37 4.88
N PHE A 26 7.34 8.38 5.39
CA PHE A 26 6.66 8.51 6.68
C PHE A 26 7.65 8.63 7.85
N ALA A 27 8.78 7.92 7.79
CA ALA A 27 9.85 8.08 8.79
C ALA A 27 10.47 9.48 8.78
N LYS A 28 10.69 10.08 7.59
CA LYS A 28 11.15 11.46 7.43
C LYS A 28 10.17 12.47 8.02
N GLU A 29 8.88 12.20 7.94
CA GLU A 29 7.81 13.03 8.49
C GLU A 29 7.56 12.81 10.01
N GLY A 30 8.36 11.96 10.62
CA GLY A 30 8.37 11.80 12.07
C GLY A 30 7.63 10.57 12.62
N HIS A 31 7.11 9.68 11.78
CA HIS A 31 6.53 8.43 12.25
C HIS A 31 7.59 7.40 12.62
N HIS A 32 7.25 6.51 13.57
CA HIS A 32 7.91 5.21 13.67
C HIS A 32 7.22 4.25 12.72
N VAL A 33 7.94 3.72 11.72
CA VAL A 33 7.32 2.94 10.64
C VAL A 33 7.46 1.44 10.88
N LEU A 34 6.33 0.73 10.96
CA LEU A 34 6.27 -0.72 10.91
C LEU A 34 6.33 -1.17 9.45
N VAL A 35 7.49 -1.65 9.04
CA VAL A 35 7.79 -2.09 7.67
C VAL A 35 7.40 -3.56 7.55
N ALA A 36 6.22 -3.84 6.99
CA ALA A 36 5.63 -5.17 6.96
C ALA A 36 5.69 -5.84 5.59
N GLY A 37 6.14 -7.10 5.55
CA GLY A 37 6.26 -7.89 4.34
C GLY A 37 6.73 -9.32 4.62
N ARG A 38 6.67 -10.20 3.61
CA ARG A 38 6.93 -11.64 3.77
C ARG A 38 8.42 -12.02 3.84
N THR A 39 9.30 -11.20 3.29
CA THR A 39 10.73 -11.53 3.14
C THR A 39 11.55 -10.72 4.11
N ALA A 40 11.99 -11.32 5.23
CA ALA A 40 12.75 -10.66 6.29
C ALA A 40 13.90 -9.81 5.74
N ALA A 41 14.80 -10.40 4.96
CA ALA A 41 15.97 -9.69 4.42
C ALA A 41 15.62 -8.45 3.59
N LYS A 42 14.48 -8.44 2.89
CA LYS A 42 14.06 -7.26 2.11
C LYS A 42 13.53 -6.15 2.99
N ILE A 43 12.71 -6.46 3.98
CA ILE A 43 12.15 -5.45 4.88
C ILE A 43 13.21 -4.92 5.85
N GLU A 44 14.15 -5.75 6.29
CA GLU A 44 15.30 -5.33 7.11
C GLU A 44 16.19 -4.34 6.37
N LYS A 45 16.46 -4.58 5.08
CA LYS A 45 17.22 -3.65 4.24
C LYS A 45 16.53 -2.29 4.14
N VAL A 46 15.19 -2.26 4.02
CA VAL A 46 14.43 -1.01 4.02
C VAL A 46 14.51 -0.30 5.37
N VAL A 47 14.40 -1.05 6.47
CA VAL A 47 14.55 -0.51 7.84
C VAL A 47 15.93 0.11 8.01
N GLU A 48 16.99 -0.56 7.53
CA GLU A 48 18.36 -0.02 7.61
C GLU A 48 18.48 1.30 6.84
N THR A 49 17.95 1.38 5.60
CA THR A 49 17.97 2.65 4.85
C THR A 49 17.22 3.79 5.56
N VAL A 50 16.11 3.46 6.24
CA VAL A 50 15.38 4.44 7.07
C VAL A 50 16.23 4.92 8.25
N ARG A 51 16.89 4.00 8.97
CA ARG A 51 17.72 4.31 10.14
C ARG A 51 18.96 5.13 9.79
N VAL A 52 19.64 4.76 8.70
CA VAL A 52 20.80 5.51 8.17
C VAL A 52 20.40 6.95 7.83
N ALA A 53 19.20 7.16 7.34
CA ALA A 53 18.65 8.50 7.07
C ALA A 53 18.15 9.23 8.34
N GLY A 54 18.39 8.70 9.55
CA GLY A 54 17.96 9.30 10.82
C GLY A 54 16.50 9.07 11.18
N GLY A 55 15.78 8.24 10.41
CA GLY A 55 14.40 7.86 10.68
C GLY A 55 14.26 6.74 11.71
N SER A 56 13.04 6.33 11.99
CA SER A 56 12.72 5.27 12.95
C SER A 56 11.82 4.21 12.28
N ALA A 57 12.23 2.95 12.32
CA ALA A 57 11.46 1.86 11.72
C ALA A 57 11.78 0.51 12.36
N THR A 58 10.81 -0.41 12.30
CA THR A 58 10.94 -1.81 12.72
C THR A 58 10.41 -2.74 11.60
N ALA A 59 11.15 -3.80 11.31
CA ALA A 59 10.75 -4.84 10.36
C ALA A 59 9.79 -5.83 11.03
N ILE A 60 8.64 -6.08 10.38
CA ILE A 60 7.65 -7.05 10.85
C ILE A 60 7.38 -8.07 9.74
N VAL A 61 7.84 -9.31 9.92
CA VAL A 61 7.52 -10.37 8.95
C VAL A 61 6.04 -10.67 9.03
N THR A 62 5.34 -10.45 7.93
CA THR A 62 3.88 -10.54 7.85
C THR A 62 3.46 -11.11 6.51
N ASP A 63 2.73 -12.22 6.51
CA ASP A 63 1.96 -12.67 5.36
C ASP A 63 0.54 -12.11 5.46
N GLY A 64 0.24 -11.08 4.69
CA GLY A 64 -1.08 -10.43 4.70
C GLY A 64 -2.25 -11.34 4.31
N THR A 65 -2.00 -12.54 3.79
CA THR A 65 -3.04 -13.56 3.52
C THR A 65 -3.37 -14.43 4.73
N LYS A 66 -2.60 -14.29 5.83
CA LYS A 66 -2.80 -15.01 7.09
C LYS A 66 -3.40 -14.07 8.12
N GLU A 67 -4.60 -14.40 8.57
CA GLU A 67 -5.33 -13.56 9.53
C GLU A 67 -4.54 -13.33 10.83
N ALA A 68 -3.91 -14.36 11.37
CA ALA A 68 -3.13 -14.26 12.59
C ALA A 68 -1.94 -13.29 12.46
N ASP A 69 -1.25 -13.29 11.31
CA ASP A 69 -0.13 -12.37 11.06
C ASP A 69 -0.63 -10.92 10.98
N VAL A 70 -1.78 -10.69 10.35
CA VAL A 70 -2.39 -9.35 10.25
C VAL A 70 -2.82 -8.86 11.64
N ILE A 71 -3.46 -9.71 12.44
CA ILE A 71 -3.83 -9.36 13.83
C ILE A 71 -2.59 -8.98 14.63
N ALA A 72 -1.53 -9.80 14.59
CA ALA A 72 -0.27 -9.52 15.30
C ALA A 72 0.38 -8.21 14.85
N LEU A 73 0.35 -7.90 13.54
CA LEU A 73 0.83 -6.62 13.02
C LEU A 73 0.04 -5.44 13.64
N PHE A 74 -1.28 -5.57 13.70
CA PHE A 74 -2.13 -4.52 14.27
C PHE A 74 -1.99 -4.41 15.79
N ASP A 75 -1.72 -5.51 16.52
CA ASP A 75 -1.41 -5.45 17.94
C ASP A 75 -0.15 -4.62 18.19
N ARG A 76 0.89 -4.80 17.38
CA ARG A 76 2.10 -3.98 17.42
C ARG A 76 1.82 -2.52 17.02
N ALA A 77 1.02 -2.31 15.99
CA ALA A 77 0.70 -0.98 15.49
C ALA A 77 -0.06 -0.13 16.54
N MET A 78 -0.93 -0.75 17.30
CA MET A 78 -1.80 -0.06 18.26
C MET A 78 -1.23 -0.01 19.69
N ALA A 79 -0.12 -0.66 19.97
CA ALA A 79 0.56 -0.56 21.27
C ALA A 79 1.08 0.87 21.50
N ASP A 80 0.94 1.38 22.72
CA ASP A 80 1.66 2.56 23.19
C ASP A 80 2.90 2.07 23.96
N ASP A 81 4.04 2.11 23.32
CA ASP A 81 5.28 1.51 23.80
C ASP A 81 6.52 2.40 23.55
N ALA A 82 7.71 1.83 23.68
CA ALA A 82 8.96 2.57 23.44
C ALA A 82 9.15 3.01 21.99
N GLU A 83 8.51 2.32 21.02
CA GLU A 83 8.58 2.65 19.60
C GLU A 83 7.68 3.82 19.23
N GLY A 84 6.57 4.03 19.95
CA GLY A 84 5.68 5.16 19.66
C GLY A 84 4.27 5.04 20.25
N THR A 85 3.44 6.01 19.92
CA THR A 85 2.00 5.98 20.18
C THR A 85 1.26 5.12 19.14
N PRO A 86 -0.01 4.73 19.39
CA PRO A 86 -0.80 4.00 18.42
C PRO A 86 -0.80 4.62 17.02
N ALA A 87 -0.74 3.76 16.00
CA ALA A 87 -0.67 4.17 14.60
C ALA A 87 -1.87 5.03 14.19
N ASP A 88 -1.59 6.03 13.38
CA ASP A 88 -2.59 6.92 12.77
C ASP A 88 -2.57 6.89 11.23
N LEU A 89 -1.58 6.20 10.64
CA LEU A 89 -1.41 6.04 9.20
C LEU A 89 -1.15 4.58 8.83
N LEU A 90 -2.05 4.00 8.05
CA LEU A 90 -1.99 2.60 7.63
C LEU A 90 -2.03 2.52 6.10
N VAL A 91 -1.10 1.78 5.49
CA VAL A 91 -1.08 1.58 4.03
C VAL A 91 -1.06 0.11 3.68
N PHE A 92 -2.06 -0.32 2.90
CA PHE A 92 -2.11 -1.61 2.22
C PHE A 92 -1.54 -1.47 0.81
N ASN A 93 -0.35 -2.05 0.58
CA ASN A 93 0.39 -1.92 -0.70
C ASN A 93 0.66 -3.30 -1.34
N MET A 94 -0.18 -4.29 -1.08
CA MET A 94 -0.01 -5.62 -1.65
C MET A 94 -0.64 -5.74 -3.04
N GLY A 95 -0.06 -6.59 -3.88
CA GLY A 95 -0.60 -6.92 -5.19
C GLY A 95 0.30 -7.84 -5.99
N ASN A 96 -0.32 -8.58 -6.90
CA ASN A 96 0.35 -9.46 -7.84
C ASN A 96 -0.10 -9.13 -9.27
N ASN A 97 0.80 -8.50 -10.03
CA ASN A 97 0.56 -8.13 -11.42
C ASN A 97 1.28 -9.14 -12.32
N GLN A 98 0.56 -10.18 -12.76
CA GLN A 98 1.05 -11.19 -13.70
C GLN A 98 0.10 -11.29 -14.89
N ALA A 99 0.69 -11.33 -16.09
CA ALA A 99 -0.03 -11.55 -17.33
C ALA A 99 -0.12 -13.06 -17.61
N VAL A 100 -1.36 -13.58 -17.69
CA VAL A 100 -1.66 -15.00 -18.01
C VAL A 100 -2.73 -15.01 -19.07
N ASP A 101 -2.59 -15.87 -20.09
CA ASP A 101 -3.68 -16.08 -21.07
C ASP A 101 -4.91 -16.60 -20.34
N PHE A 102 -6.10 -16.09 -20.70
CA PHE A 102 -7.34 -16.41 -20.00
C PHE A 102 -7.64 -17.93 -20.04
N ARG A 103 -7.31 -18.61 -21.14
CA ARG A 103 -7.52 -20.05 -21.34
C ARG A 103 -6.51 -20.91 -20.56
N GLU A 104 -5.34 -20.36 -20.29
CA GLU A 104 -4.23 -21.02 -19.56
C GLU A 104 -4.28 -20.74 -18.05
N MET A 105 -5.16 -19.84 -17.63
CA MET A 105 -5.27 -19.42 -16.24
C MET A 105 -5.88 -20.54 -15.39
N THR A 106 -5.10 -21.07 -14.46
CA THR A 106 -5.61 -22.06 -13.51
C THR A 106 -6.49 -21.43 -12.44
N ALA A 107 -7.45 -22.19 -11.89
CA ALA A 107 -8.25 -21.76 -10.75
C ALA A 107 -7.37 -21.32 -9.57
N GLN A 108 -6.30 -22.08 -9.30
CA GLN A 108 -5.34 -21.77 -8.22
C GLN A 108 -4.66 -20.41 -8.44
N HIS A 109 -4.20 -20.09 -9.68
CA HIS A 109 -3.60 -18.80 -9.98
C HIS A 109 -4.58 -17.64 -9.74
N PHE A 110 -5.84 -17.82 -10.13
CA PHE A 110 -6.89 -16.83 -9.90
C PHE A 110 -7.15 -16.62 -8.40
N GLU A 111 -7.32 -17.73 -7.65
CA GLU A 111 -7.52 -17.70 -6.20
C GLU A 111 -6.34 -17.04 -5.49
N ASP A 112 -5.10 -17.46 -5.77
CA ASP A 112 -3.90 -16.88 -5.15
C ASP A 112 -3.79 -15.38 -5.40
N SER A 113 -4.11 -14.94 -6.62
CA SER A 113 -4.12 -13.51 -6.95
C SER A 113 -5.16 -12.76 -6.13
N TRP A 114 -6.38 -13.30 -6.02
CA TRP A 114 -7.45 -12.73 -5.22
C TRP A 114 -7.09 -12.70 -3.73
N ARG A 115 -6.51 -13.78 -3.21
CA ARG A 115 -6.07 -13.85 -1.80
C ARG A 115 -5.05 -12.77 -1.47
N VAL A 116 -4.06 -12.55 -2.34
CA VAL A 116 -2.99 -11.56 -2.10
C VAL A 116 -3.51 -10.12 -2.18
N GLY A 117 -4.41 -9.80 -3.07
CA GLY A 117 -4.77 -8.40 -3.32
C GLY A 117 -6.13 -7.99 -2.75
N CYS A 118 -7.14 -8.88 -2.73
CA CYS A 118 -8.47 -8.55 -2.25
C CYS A 118 -8.72 -9.11 -0.84
N PHE A 119 -8.53 -10.41 -0.62
CA PHE A 119 -8.75 -11.01 0.69
C PHE A 119 -7.80 -10.47 1.78
N ALA A 120 -6.52 -10.33 1.47
CA ALA A 120 -5.56 -9.69 2.36
C ALA A 120 -5.93 -8.22 2.64
N GLY A 121 -6.46 -7.51 1.62
CA GLY A 121 -7.01 -6.17 1.78
C GLY A 121 -8.19 -6.14 2.74
N PHE A 122 -9.08 -7.13 2.68
CA PHE A 122 -10.18 -7.28 3.63
C PHE A 122 -9.68 -7.51 5.06
N LEU A 123 -8.73 -8.41 5.28
CA LEU A 123 -8.18 -8.64 6.62
C LEU A 123 -7.57 -7.37 7.21
N PHE A 124 -6.81 -6.63 6.40
CA PHE A 124 -6.22 -5.35 6.80
C PHE A 124 -7.29 -4.28 7.08
N ALA A 125 -8.29 -4.15 6.21
CA ALA A 125 -9.39 -3.19 6.35
C ALA A 125 -10.19 -3.45 7.64
N ARG A 126 -10.51 -4.72 7.90
CA ARG A 126 -11.27 -5.13 9.09
C ARG A 126 -10.53 -4.80 10.39
N GLU A 127 -9.23 -5.10 10.47
CA GLU A 127 -8.45 -4.77 11.66
C GLU A 127 -8.26 -3.26 11.81
N ALA A 128 -8.10 -2.51 10.72
CA ALA A 128 -8.07 -1.05 10.75
C ALA A 128 -9.39 -0.48 11.29
N ALA A 129 -10.54 -0.95 10.80
CA ALA A 129 -11.84 -0.50 11.25
C ALA A 129 -12.07 -0.82 12.74
N ARG A 130 -11.79 -2.06 13.17
CA ARG A 130 -11.97 -2.50 14.57
C ARG A 130 -11.17 -1.65 15.56
N ARG A 131 -9.99 -1.18 15.18
CA ARG A 131 -9.07 -0.53 16.10
C ARG A 131 -9.04 1.00 15.99
N LEU A 132 -9.30 1.56 14.81
CA LEU A 132 -9.24 3.01 14.61
C LEU A 132 -10.61 3.70 14.67
N ALA A 133 -11.69 3.05 14.23
CA ALA A 133 -13.01 3.66 14.28
C ALA A 133 -13.44 4.05 15.71
N PRO A 134 -13.20 3.21 16.76
CA PRO A 134 -13.51 3.62 18.14
C PRO A 134 -12.68 4.83 18.62
N LEU A 135 -11.51 5.09 18.00
CA LEU A 135 -10.69 6.25 18.33
C LEU A 135 -11.13 7.52 17.59
N GLY A 136 -12.05 7.41 16.63
CA GLY A 136 -12.54 8.51 15.82
C GLY A 136 -11.45 9.21 14.99
N ARG A 137 -10.36 8.53 14.66
CA ARG A 137 -9.21 9.09 13.93
C ARG A 137 -8.39 8.01 13.22
N GLY A 138 -7.66 8.42 12.19
CA GLY A 138 -6.71 7.59 11.45
C GLY A 138 -6.93 7.68 9.95
N THR A 139 -5.89 7.38 9.20
CA THR A 139 -5.90 7.34 7.73
C THR A 139 -5.54 5.93 7.27
N VAL A 140 -6.37 5.36 6.41
CA VAL A 140 -6.14 4.04 5.81
C VAL A 140 -6.12 4.19 4.30
N ILE A 141 -4.98 3.89 3.66
CA ILE A 141 -4.80 4.07 2.23
C ILE A 141 -4.56 2.71 1.56
N PHE A 142 -5.31 2.43 0.51
CA PHE A 142 -5.18 1.21 -0.28
C PHE A 142 -4.57 1.51 -1.64
N THR A 143 -3.51 0.80 -1.99
CA THR A 143 -2.88 0.90 -3.31
C THR A 143 -3.70 0.16 -4.35
N GLY A 144 -4.33 0.92 -5.22
CA GLY A 144 -5.04 0.48 -6.41
C GLY A 144 -4.14 0.35 -7.64
N ALA A 145 -4.76 0.20 -8.78
CA ALA A 145 -4.12 0.16 -10.08
C ALA A 145 -5.15 0.42 -11.19
N SER A 146 -4.73 0.66 -12.43
CA SER A 146 -5.62 0.73 -13.61
C SER A 146 -6.58 -0.46 -13.71
N GLY A 147 -6.13 -1.65 -13.27
CA GLY A 147 -6.97 -2.86 -13.20
C GLY A 147 -8.18 -2.75 -12.28
N SER A 148 -8.29 -1.72 -11.44
CA SER A 148 -9.50 -1.44 -10.65
C SER A 148 -10.55 -0.62 -11.42
N LEU A 149 -10.18 -0.03 -12.57
CA LEU A 149 -11.05 0.81 -13.41
C LEU A 149 -11.48 0.11 -14.69
N ARG A 150 -10.58 -0.67 -15.30
CA ARG A 150 -10.80 -1.29 -16.61
C ARG A 150 -10.10 -2.63 -16.73
N GLY A 151 -10.74 -3.56 -17.46
CA GLY A 151 -10.15 -4.85 -17.80
C GLY A 151 -9.06 -4.69 -18.86
N ARG A 152 -7.90 -5.27 -18.63
CA ARG A 152 -6.83 -5.36 -19.61
C ARG A 152 -6.66 -6.82 -20.04
N PRO A 153 -6.48 -7.10 -21.34
CA PRO A 153 -6.22 -8.47 -21.82
C PRO A 153 -5.05 -9.12 -21.06
N ARG A 154 -5.16 -10.39 -20.74
CA ARG A 154 -4.20 -11.23 -20.01
C ARG A 154 -4.03 -10.90 -18.51
N PHE A 155 -4.78 -9.94 -17.96
CA PHE A 155 -4.70 -9.55 -16.55
C PHE A 155 -6.00 -9.82 -15.77
N ALA A 156 -6.80 -10.82 -16.19
CA ALA A 156 -8.13 -11.06 -15.61
C ALA A 156 -8.08 -11.24 -14.07
N ALA A 157 -7.18 -12.07 -13.54
CA ALA A 157 -7.04 -12.27 -12.10
C ALA A 157 -6.65 -10.97 -11.37
N PHE A 158 -5.72 -10.20 -11.92
CA PHE A 158 -5.30 -8.92 -11.35
C PHE A 158 -6.43 -7.88 -11.39
N ASN A 159 -7.16 -7.79 -12.51
CA ASN A 159 -8.27 -6.85 -12.66
C ASN A 159 -9.42 -7.19 -11.70
N ALA A 160 -9.81 -8.48 -11.59
CA ALA A 160 -10.82 -8.92 -10.65
C ALA A 160 -10.43 -8.61 -9.19
N THR A 161 -9.16 -8.83 -8.86
CA THR A 161 -8.60 -8.55 -7.54
C THR A 161 -8.65 -7.06 -7.21
N LYS A 162 -8.18 -6.19 -8.11
CA LYS A 162 -8.13 -4.75 -7.88
C LYS A 162 -9.49 -4.08 -7.97
N GLY A 163 -10.39 -4.58 -8.80
CA GLY A 163 -11.80 -4.16 -8.85
C GLY A 163 -12.54 -4.50 -7.56
N GLY A 164 -12.37 -5.74 -7.05
CA GLY A 164 -12.94 -6.15 -5.77
C GLY A 164 -12.41 -5.32 -4.60
N LEU A 165 -11.10 -5.10 -4.56
CA LEU A 165 -10.47 -4.23 -3.55
C LEU A 165 -11.05 -2.81 -3.58
N ARG A 166 -11.21 -2.20 -4.75
CA ARG A 166 -11.76 -0.85 -4.91
C ARG A 166 -13.16 -0.73 -4.32
N LEU A 167 -14.06 -1.65 -4.69
CA LEU A 167 -15.44 -1.63 -4.18
C LEU A 167 -15.51 -1.86 -2.67
N MET A 168 -14.68 -2.75 -2.13
CA MET A 168 -14.58 -2.98 -0.70
C MET A 168 -14.10 -1.72 0.03
N VAL A 169 -13.09 -1.02 -0.48
CA VAL A 169 -12.59 0.24 0.09
C VAL A 169 -13.65 1.34 0.04
N GLN A 170 -14.48 1.39 -1.01
CA GLN A 170 -15.62 2.31 -1.08
C GLN A 170 -16.66 2.02 0.00
N SER A 171 -16.95 0.74 0.29
CA SER A 171 -17.85 0.35 1.37
C SER A 171 -17.29 0.79 2.73
N MET A 172 -16.02 0.48 2.99
CA MET A 172 -15.33 0.88 4.22
C MET A 172 -15.34 2.41 4.42
N ALA A 173 -15.10 3.17 3.36
CA ALA A 173 -15.07 4.64 3.44
C ALA A 173 -16.45 5.21 3.82
N ARG A 174 -17.54 4.68 3.27
CA ARG A 174 -18.91 5.12 3.58
C ARG A 174 -19.34 4.74 4.99
N GLU A 175 -18.94 3.57 5.45
CA GLU A 175 -19.32 3.06 6.77
C GLU A 175 -18.55 3.75 7.90
N PHE A 176 -17.26 3.94 7.75
CA PHE A 176 -16.38 4.44 8.82
C PHE A 176 -15.92 5.90 8.64
N GLY A 177 -16.12 6.51 7.49
CA GLY A 177 -15.84 7.94 7.28
C GLY A 177 -16.61 8.84 8.26
N PRO A 178 -17.93 8.66 8.46
CA PRO A 178 -18.68 9.42 9.45
C PRO A 178 -18.17 9.23 10.90
N GLN A 179 -17.47 8.12 11.17
CA GLN A 179 -16.85 7.83 12.46
C GLN A 179 -15.42 8.42 12.58
N GLY A 180 -14.97 9.21 11.62
CA GLY A 180 -13.68 9.89 11.66
C GLY A 180 -12.49 9.10 11.08
N LEU A 181 -12.75 8.02 10.35
CA LEU A 181 -11.70 7.25 9.68
C LEU A 181 -11.55 7.70 8.22
N HIS A 182 -10.40 8.29 7.88
CA HIS A 182 -10.10 8.68 6.51
C HIS A 182 -9.67 7.46 5.69
N VAL A 183 -10.52 6.99 4.79
CA VAL A 183 -10.25 5.82 3.93
C VAL A 183 -10.09 6.26 2.49
N ALA A 184 -8.91 6.01 1.92
CA ALA A 184 -8.56 6.41 0.57
C ALA A 184 -8.07 5.24 -0.31
N HIS A 185 -8.34 5.34 -1.61
CA HIS A 185 -7.88 4.43 -2.65
C HIS A 185 -7.04 5.19 -3.67
N VAL A 186 -5.75 4.81 -3.82
CA VAL A 186 -4.85 5.46 -4.77
C VAL A 186 -4.64 4.55 -5.98
N ILE A 187 -5.16 4.97 -7.13
CA ILE A 187 -5.02 4.27 -8.39
C ILE A 187 -3.69 4.67 -9.02
N ILE A 188 -2.76 3.71 -9.09
CA ILE A 188 -1.49 3.89 -9.80
C ILE A 188 -1.68 3.36 -11.21
N ASP A 189 -1.89 4.27 -12.16
CA ASP A 189 -2.18 3.95 -13.56
C ASP A 189 -0.95 4.21 -14.45
N GLY A 190 -0.12 3.21 -14.59
CA GLY A 190 1.10 3.24 -15.40
C GLY A 190 2.22 2.39 -14.85
N GLY A 191 3.32 2.33 -15.59
CA GLY A 191 4.55 1.68 -15.17
C GLY A 191 5.24 2.46 -14.05
N ILE A 192 5.60 1.79 -12.96
CA ILE A 192 6.35 2.42 -11.85
C ILE A 192 7.85 2.25 -12.12
N GLU A 193 8.63 3.33 -12.03
CA GLU A 193 10.09 3.30 -12.13
C GLU A 193 10.72 2.66 -10.89
N GLY A 194 10.53 1.35 -10.77
CA GLY A 194 10.99 0.57 -9.61
C GLY A 194 11.62 -0.74 -10.02
N GLU A 195 12.29 -1.38 -9.06
CA GLU A 195 13.03 -2.63 -9.27
C GLU A 195 12.17 -3.72 -9.92
N ARG A 196 10.91 -3.86 -9.52
CA ARG A 196 10.01 -4.90 -10.04
C ARG A 196 9.76 -4.79 -11.54
N LEU A 197 9.62 -3.58 -12.08
CA LEU A 197 9.43 -3.34 -13.50
C LEU A 197 10.75 -3.48 -14.25
N LEU A 198 11.79 -2.79 -13.77
CA LEU A 198 13.05 -2.68 -14.47
C LEU A 198 13.87 -3.98 -14.47
N SER A 199 13.70 -4.85 -13.46
CA SER A 199 14.32 -6.19 -13.48
C SER A 199 13.69 -7.13 -14.52
N ARG A 200 12.42 -6.92 -14.88
CA ARG A 200 11.70 -7.71 -15.90
C ARG A 200 11.82 -7.13 -17.31
N MET A 201 11.93 -5.81 -17.38
CA MET A 201 11.96 -5.03 -18.61
C MET A 201 13.02 -3.92 -18.48
N PRO A 202 14.33 -4.24 -18.59
CA PRO A 202 15.41 -3.28 -18.33
C PRO A 202 15.35 -2.04 -19.23
N ASP A 203 14.95 -2.21 -20.48
CA ASP A 203 14.81 -1.16 -21.50
C ASP A 203 13.52 -0.32 -21.39
N ARG A 204 12.65 -0.66 -20.41
CA ARG A 204 11.34 0.00 -20.30
C ARG A 204 11.44 1.49 -20.01
N LYS A 205 12.44 1.90 -19.23
CA LYS A 205 12.68 3.31 -18.91
C LYS A 205 13.04 4.10 -20.15
N ASP A 206 13.98 3.60 -20.95
CA ASP A 206 14.42 4.26 -22.17
C ASP A 206 13.31 4.35 -23.21
N LYS A 207 12.53 3.28 -23.37
CA LYS A 207 11.37 3.24 -24.26
C LYS A 207 10.25 4.19 -23.84
N ALA A 208 10.05 4.39 -22.55
CA ALA A 208 9.06 5.33 -22.03
C ALA A 208 9.50 6.79 -22.21
N GLY A 209 10.81 7.04 -22.24
CA GLY A 209 11.40 8.37 -22.29
C GLY A 209 11.18 9.18 -21.01
N PRO A 210 11.58 10.46 -21.02
CA PRO A 210 11.42 11.33 -19.86
C PRO A 210 9.97 11.36 -19.37
N ASP A 211 9.78 11.21 -18.03
CA ASP A 211 8.50 11.22 -17.35
C ASP A 211 7.44 10.25 -17.89
N GLY A 212 7.87 9.23 -18.65
CA GLY A 212 6.98 8.19 -19.17
C GLY A 212 6.70 7.04 -18.20
N LEU A 213 7.32 7.04 -17.02
CA LEU A 213 7.06 6.14 -15.89
C LEU A 213 6.75 6.95 -14.63
N LEU A 214 5.97 6.36 -13.73
CA LEU A 214 5.70 6.94 -12.41
C LEU A 214 6.95 6.85 -11.53
N GLY A 215 7.48 7.98 -11.10
CA GLY A 215 8.54 8.08 -10.10
C GLY A 215 8.01 7.71 -8.71
N ILE A 216 8.77 6.90 -7.95
CA ILE A 216 8.38 6.48 -6.60
C ILE A 216 8.16 7.68 -5.68
N GLU A 217 9.04 8.68 -5.74
CA GLU A 217 8.94 9.87 -4.89
C GLU A 217 7.67 10.68 -5.19
N ALA A 218 7.27 10.79 -6.45
CA ALA A 218 6.02 11.44 -6.83
C ALA A 218 4.80 10.66 -6.35
N ILE A 219 4.85 9.31 -6.39
CA ILE A 219 3.79 8.48 -5.85
C ILE A 219 3.62 8.72 -4.34
N VAL A 220 4.70 8.61 -3.56
CA VAL A 220 4.62 8.65 -2.09
C VAL A 220 4.23 10.03 -1.55
N GLU A 221 4.51 11.11 -2.31
CA GLU A 221 4.05 12.46 -2.00
C GLU A 221 2.52 12.52 -1.95
N ASN A 222 1.84 11.87 -2.86
CA ASN A 222 0.38 11.82 -2.88
C ASN A 222 -0.20 11.09 -1.65
N TYR A 223 0.45 10.03 -1.17
CA TYR A 223 0.01 9.33 0.05
C TYR A 223 0.16 10.22 1.28
N TRP A 224 1.26 10.96 1.36
CA TRP A 224 1.47 11.90 2.45
C TRP A 224 0.49 13.07 2.39
N HIS A 225 0.22 13.59 1.20
CA HIS A 225 -0.80 14.62 0.99
C HIS A 225 -2.18 14.16 1.50
N ILE A 226 -2.62 12.95 1.13
CA ILE A 226 -3.89 12.36 1.60
C ILE A 226 -3.94 12.32 3.13
N HIS A 227 -2.87 11.82 3.77
CA HIS A 227 -2.84 11.72 5.24
C HIS A 227 -3.01 13.08 5.93
N ARG A 228 -2.47 14.14 5.35
CA ARG A 228 -2.51 15.48 5.94
C ARG A 228 -3.77 16.28 5.66
N GLN A 229 -4.70 15.77 4.90
CA GLN A 229 -5.91 16.49 4.55
C GLN A 229 -6.80 16.77 5.78
N PRO A 230 -7.38 17.99 5.87
CA PRO A 230 -8.34 18.29 6.91
C PRO A 230 -9.64 17.51 6.72
N ARG A 231 -10.35 17.21 7.79
CA ARG A 231 -11.61 16.44 7.78
C ARG A 231 -12.68 17.02 6.86
N SER A 232 -12.64 18.31 6.58
CA SER A 232 -13.59 19.00 5.72
C SER A 232 -13.36 18.75 4.22
N ALA A 233 -12.21 18.11 3.84
CA ALA A 233 -11.83 17.92 2.43
C ALA A 233 -10.98 16.65 2.24
N TRP A 234 -11.55 15.50 2.58
CA TRP A 234 -10.90 14.20 2.39
C TRP A 234 -11.02 13.67 0.96
N THR A 235 -9.91 13.26 0.38
CA THR A 235 -9.88 12.50 -0.88
C THR A 235 -10.23 11.04 -0.58
N HIS A 236 -11.28 10.53 -1.23
CA HIS A 236 -11.59 9.11 -1.18
C HIS A 236 -10.85 8.32 -2.26
N GLU A 237 -10.79 8.83 -3.48
CA GLU A 237 -10.11 8.16 -4.60
C GLU A 237 -9.23 9.16 -5.35
N LEU A 238 -7.98 8.76 -5.62
CA LEU A 238 -7.02 9.53 -6.38
C LEU A 238 -6.43 8.66 -7.50
N ASP A 239 -6.46 9.16 -8.73
CA ASP A 239 -5.86 8.53 -9.91
C ASP A 239 -4.60 9.29 -10.31
N ILE A 240 -3.45 8.60 -10.30
CA ILE A 240 -2.15 9.15 -10.68
C ILE A 240 -1.52 8.36 -11.81
N ARG A 241 -0.99 9.09 -12.79
CA ARG A 241 -0.40 8.48 -14.00
C ARG A 241 0.69 9.35 -14.61
N PRO A 242 1.61 8.78 -15.40
CA PRO A 242 2.48 9.60 -16.25
C PRO A 242 1.65 10.38 -17.25
N TYR A 243 2.04 11.58 -17.61
CA TYR A 243 1.30 12.39 -18.58
C TYR A 243 1.16 11.76 -19.98
N LYS A 244 2.02 10.77 -20.30
CA LYS A 244 1.99 10.01 -21.56
C LYS A 244 1.13 8.74 -21.49
N GLU A 245 0.61 8.35 -20.33
CA GLU A 245 -0.21 7.14 -20.20
C GLU A 245 -1.56 7.34 -20.88
N THR A 246 -1.90 6.42 -21.78
CA THR A 246 -3.20 6.41 -22.46
C THR A 246 -4.22 5.63 -21.65
N PHE A 247 -5.48 6.07 -21.66
CA PHE A 247 -6.58 5.47 -20.89
C PHE A 247 -7.92 5.59 -21.59
#